data_c8771628babec20bd9807f1c6a761014
#
_entry.id   c8771628babec20bd9807f1c6a761014
#
_cell.length_a   1.000
_cell.length_b   1.000
_cell.length_c   1.000
_cell.angle_alpha   90.00
_cell.angle_beta   90.00
_cell.angle_gamma   90.00
#
_symmetry.space_group_name_H-M   'P 1'
#
loop_
_entity.id
_entity.type
_entity.pdbx_description
1 polymer ?
#
loop_
_entity_poly.entity_id
_entity_poly.type
_entity_poly.pdbx_seq_one_letter_code
_entity_poly.pdbx_strand_id
1 'polypeptide(L)'
;AIRSLTDSIAQGRLLLWSADAAEQALLEEAGASGALRGDAETAEGVAPVAGVFLNLTTASKTGYYLDTAADIIGETTGPDGSRTLTLRATLTSLLKPGEADTLPEYVKWGNRDGKIRVNVLAYAPTGGAVTPLSTDWHGFVTEHDGLQVSAQTVKIPAGQTVQLTWQLTTGPGQPATPVVRVTPGARNP
;
A
#
# COMPACT_ATOMS: atom_id res chain seq x y z
N ALA A 1 -7.64 -6.15 -26.15
CA ALA A 1 -6.20 -6.09 -25.82
C ALA A 1 -5.84 -4.74 -25.18
N ILE A 2 -6.05 -3.57 -25.85
CA ILE A 2 -5.68 -2.25 -25.32
C ILE A 2 -6.39 -1.95 -23.98
N ARG A 3 -7.71 -2.15 -23.90
CA ARG A 3 -8.48 -1.95 -22.66
C ARG A 3 -7.93 -2.78 -21.49
N SER A 4 -7.54 -4.02 -21.74
CA SER A 4 -6.94 -4.89 -20.73
C SER A 4 -5.57 -4.36 -20.23
N LEU A 5 -4.78 -3.74 -21.09
CA LEU A 5 -3.51 -3.09 -20.69
C LEU A 5 -3.76 -1.85 -19.83
N THR A 6 -4.67 -0.98 -20.26
CA THR A 6 -5.01 0.21 -19.48
C THR A 6 -5.59 -0.13 -18.11
N ASP A 7 -6.45 -1.15 -18.03
CA ASP A 7 -7.00 -1.65 -16.76
C ASP A 7 -5.88 -2.21 -15.86
N SER A 8 -4.90 -2.93 -16.43
CA SER A 8 -3.77 -3.47 -15.68
C SER A 8 -2.82 -2.37 -15.15
N ILE A 9 -2.61 -1.29 -15.93
CA ILE A 9 -1.85 -0.12 -15.49
C ILE A 9 -2.60 0.58 -14.34
N ALA A 10 -3.89 0.86 -14.52
CA ALA A 10 -4.71 1.53 -13.50
C ALA A 10 -4.76 0.76 -12.17
N GLN A 11 -4.69 -0.57 -12.23
CA GLN A 11 -4.63 -1.45 -11.06
C GLN A 11 -3.20 -1.59 -10.47
N GLY A 12 -2.17 -0.94 -11.06
CA GLY A 12 -0.78 -1.10 -10.64
C GLY A 12 -0.19 -2.50 -10.89
N ARG A 13 -0.80 -3.30 -11.77
CA ARG A 13 -0.36 -4.68 -12.11
C ARG A 13 0.61 -4.73 -13.28
N LEU A 14 0.64 -3.68 -14.10
CA LEU A 14 1.58 -3.50 -15.19
C LEU A 14 2.32 -2.19 -14.98
N LEU A 15 3.62 -2.29 -14.82
CA LEU A 15 4.53 -1.16 -14.69
C LEU A 15 5.50 -1.18 -15.86
N LEU A 16 5.81 -0.01 -16.39
CA LEU A 16 6.68 0.19 -17.54
C LEU A 16 7.84 1.11 -17.14
N TRP A 17 9.00 0.83 -17.68
CA TRP A 17 10.18 1.65 -17.49
C TRP A 17 10.91 1.87 -18.83
N SER A 18 11.42 3.08 -19.05
CA SER A 18 12.28 3.40 -20.19
C SER A 18 13.58 4.04 -19.74
N ALA A 19 14.66 3.71 -20.42
CA ALA A 19 15.95 4.38 -20.25
C ALA A 19 16.00 5.76 -20.91
N ASP A 20 15.10 6.06 -21.83
CA ASP A 20 14.94 7.39 -22.42
C ASP A 20 14.14 8.27 -21.46
N ALA A 21 14.70 9.44 -21.13
CA ALA A 21 14.11 10.33 -20.13
C ALA A 21 12.76 10.93 -20.58
N ALA A 22 12.59 11.16 -21.90
CA ALA A 22 11.34 11.72 -22.42
C ALA A 22 10.22 10.67 -22.41
N GLU A 23 10.53 9.43 -22.79
CA GLU A 23 9.59 8.32 -22.69
C GLU A 23 9.24 8.01 -21.22
N GLN A 24 10.24 8.01 -20.33
CA GLN A 24 10.00 7.78 -18.90
C GLN A 24 9.07 8.85 -18.32
N ALA A 25 9.23 10.10 -18.66
CA ALA A 25 8.34 11.18 -18.23
C ALA A 25 6.88 10.95 -18.70
N LEU A 26 6.67 10.46 -19.92
CA LEU A 26 5.34 10.10 -20.42
C LEU A 26 4.73 8.91 -19.64
N LEU A 27 5.54 7.92 -19.28
CA LEU A 27 5.09 6.79 -18.47
C LEU A 27 4.71 7.23 -17.05
N GLU A 28 5.42 8.20 -16.49
CA GLU A 28 5.10 8.78 -15.18
C GLU A 28 3.81 9.59 -15.23
N GLU A 29 3.63 10.42 -16.25
CA GLU A 29 2.40 11.19 -16.47
C GLU A 29 1.19 10.26 -16.66
N ALA A 30 1.37 9.18 -17.40
CA ALA A 30 0.35 8.14 -17.61
C ALA A 30 0.08 7.27 -16.37
N GLY A 31 0.83 7.44 -15.26
CA GLY A 31 0.74 6.59 -14.07
C GLY A 31 1.21 5.16 -14.27
N ALA A 32 1.96 4.89 -15.36
CA ALA A 32 2.41 3.55 -15.74
C ALA A 32 3.80 3.19 -15.22
N SER A 33 4.57 4.14 -14.70
CA SER A 33 5.94 3.91 -14.23
C SER A 33 6.03 3.24 -12.86
N GLY A 34 4.95 3.24 -12.08
CA GLY A 34 4.97 2.80 -10.69
C GLY A 34 5.72 3.75 -9.74
N ALA A 35 6.01 4.96 -10.17
CA ALA A 35 6.66 5.96 -9.32
C ALA A 35 5.86 6.19 -8.03
N LEU A 36 6.59 6.24 -6.91
CA LEU A 36 6.01 6.59 -5.62
C LEU A 36 5.61 8.06 -5.65
N ARG A 37 4.33 8.34 -5.38
CA ARG A 37 3.78 9.70 -5.37
C ARG A 37 2.87 9.87 -4.16
N GLY A 38 3.00 10.98 -3.48
CA GLY A 38 2.15 11.38 -2.35
C GLY A 38 1.00 12.31 -2.74
N ASP A 39 0.84 12.59 -4.05
CA ASP A 39 -0.25 13.37 -4.64
C ASP A 39 -0.64 12.84 -6.02
N ALA A 40 -1.80 13.26 -6.51
CA ALA A 40 -2.30 12.95 -7.84
C ALA A 40 -3.12 14.10 -8.39
N GLU A 41 -2.91 14.45 -9.65
CA GLU A 41 -3.79 15.38 -10.37
C GLU A 41 -5.13 14.71 -10.66
N THR A 42 -6.20 15.40 -10.35
CA THR A 42 -7.58 14.96 -10.60
C THR A 42 -8.40 16.09 -11.20
N ALA A 43 -9.62 15.80 -11.67
CA ALA A 43 -10.55 16.83 -12.14
C ALA A 43 -10.97 17.82 -11.03
N GLU A 44 -10.82 17.44 -9.76
CA GLU A 44 -11.13 18.24 -8.57
C GLU A 44 -9.92 19.05 -8.06
N GLY A 45 -8.75 18.92 -8.72
CA GLY A 45 -7.47 19.47 -8.31
C GLY A 45 -6.51 18.42 -7.79
N VAL A 46 -5.50 18.85 -7.03
CA VAL A 46 -4.51 17.94 -6.44
C VAL A 46 -5.11 17.15 -5.29
N ALA A 47 -5.11 15.83 -5.42
CA ALA A 47 -5.56 14.90 -4.38
C ALA A 47 -4.37 14.40 -3.56
N PRO A 48 -4.47 14.35 -2.22
CA PRO A 48 -3.48 13.66 -1.40
C PRO A 48 -3.56 12.15 -1.62
N VAL A 49 -2.40 11.50 -1.75
CA VAL A 49 -2.31 10.05 -1.93
C VAL A 49 -1.75 9.40 -0.67
N ALA A 50 -2.55 8.56 -0.03
CA ALA A 50 -2.13 7.67 1.04
C ALA A 50 -1.72 6.31 0.45
N GLY A 51 -0.50 5.84 0.72
CA GLY A 51 0.01 4.57 0.19
C GLY A 51 0.05 3.48 1.26
N VAL A 52 -0.41 2.26 0.93
CA VAL A 52 -0.18 1.05 1.74
C VAL A 52 0.52 0.02 0.86
N PHE A 53 1.82 -0.13 1.04
CA PHE A 53 2.60 -1.07 0.24
C PHE A 53 3.07 -2.26 1.06
N LEU A 54 3.09 -3.41 0.41
CA LEU A 54 3.36 -4.70 1.03
C LEU A 54 4.57 -5.37 0.39
N ASN A 55 5.44 -5.90 1.24
CA ASN A 55 6.59 -6.68 0.80
C ASN A 55 6.75 -7.92 1.68
N LEU A 56 6.69 -9.10 1.08
CA LEU A 56 6.90 -10.35 1.83
C LEU A 56 8.33 -10.39 2.39
N THR A 57 8.46 -10.81 3.65
CA THR A 57 9.78 -10.89 4.31
C THR A 57 10.63 -12.08 3.85
N THR A 58 10.03 -12.99 3.09
CA THR A 58 10.68 -14.20 2.57
C THR A 58 10.33 -14.44 1.12
N ALA A 59 11.10 -15.25 0.41
CA ALA A 59 10.83 -15.66 -0.98
C ALA A 59 9.63 -16.63 -1.12
N SER A 60 8.80 -16.76 -0.07
CA SER A 60 7.61 -17.61 -0.09
C SER A 60 6.58 -17.12 -1.12
N LYS A 61 5.66 -18.01 -1.50
CA LYS A 61 4.49 -17.68 -2.32
C LYS A 61 3.22 -17.49 -1.47
N THR A 62 3.37 -17.38 -0.15
CA THR A 62 2.23 -17.22 0.78
C THR A 62 1.47 -15.91 0.57
N GLY A 63 2.06 -14.90 -0.07
CA GLY A 63 1.35 -13.68 -0.51
C GLY A 63 0.15 -13.95 -1.41
N TYR A 64 0.11 -15.08 -2.12
CA TYR A 64 -1.08 -15.51 -2.88
C TYR A 64 -2.32 -15.69 -1.99
N TYR A 65 -2.11 -16.00 -0.71
CA TYR A 65 -3.17 -16.20 0.27
C TYR A 65 -3.40 -14.96 1.15
N LEU A 66 -2.79 -13.83 0.81
CA LEU A 66 -3.00 -12.57 1.52
C LEU A 66 -4.06 -11.75 0.79
N ASP A 67 -5.15 -11.46 1.51
CA ASP A 67 -6.13 -10.46 1.10
C ASP A 67 -5.85 -9.14 1.83
N THR A 68 -5.96 -8.04 1.10
CA THR A 68 -5.60 -6.71 1.62
C THR A 68 -6.61 -5.67 1.16
N ALA A 69 -7.09 -4.89 2.13
CA ALA A 69 -7.88 -3.68 1.87
C ALA A 69 -7.29 -2.52 2.66
N ALA A 70 -7.41 -1.30 2.15
CA ALA A 70 -7.08 -0.10 2.88
C ALA A 70 -8.08 1.01 2.57
N ASP A 71 -8.55 1.71 3.63
CA ASP A 71 -9.58 2.72 3.56
C ASP A 71 -9.26 3.90 4.46
N ILE A 72 -9.66 5.10 4.04
CA ILE A 72 -9.73 6.27 4.90
C ILE A 72 -11.06 6.18 5.68
N ILE A 73 -10.95 5.98 6.99
CA ILE A 73 -12.10 5.78 7.89
C ILE A 73 -12.46 7.02 8.70
N GLY A 74 -11.69 8.10 8.57
CA GLY A 74 -11.94 9.38 9.20
C GLY A 74 -11.13 10.48 8.54
N GLU A 75 -11.72 11.67 8.50
CA GLU A 75 -11.10 12.85 7.92
C GLU A 75 -11.53 14.10 8.67
N THR A 76 -10.59 15.02 8.90
CA THR A 76 -10.86 16.37 9.39
C THR A 76 -9.99 17.37 8.63
N THR A 77 -10.52 18.58 8.38
CA THR A 77 -9.80 19.65 7.68
C THR A 77 -9.38 20.74 8.65
N GLY A 78 -8.13 21.12 8.62
CA GLY A 78 -7.58 22.23 9.38
C GLY A 78 -7.93 23.59 8.79
N PRO A 79 -7.72 24.70 9.55
CA PRO A 79 -8.03 26.06 9.08
C PRO A 79 -7.13 26.51 7.91
N ASP A 80 -6.00 25.90 7.71
CA ASP A 80 -5.04 26.12 6.62
C ASP A 80 -5.31 25.28 5.37
N GLY A 81 -6.40 24.48 5.39
CA GLY A 81 -6.75 23.56 4.32
C GLY A 81 -5.97 22.23 4.34
N SER A 82 -5.08 22.03 5.31
CA SER A 82 -4.47 20.71 5.54
C SER A 82 -5.53 19.73 6.06
N ARG A 83 -5.32 18.44 5.82
CA ARG A 83 -6.22 17.39 6.28
C ARG A 83 -5.53 16.45 7.23
N THR A 84 -6.29 15.94 8.20
CA THR A 84 -5.89 14.81 9.01
C THR A 84 -6.78 13.63 8.65
N LEU A 85 -6.16 12.57 8.15
CA LEU A 85 -6.82 11.36 7.67
C LEU A 85 -6.56 10.22 8.66
N THR A 86 -7.54 9.39 8.91
CA THR A 86 -7.35 8.10 9.60
C THR A 86 -7.36 7.00 8.55
N LEU A 87 -6.20 6.43 8.26
CA LEU A 87 -6.01 5.33 7.33
C LEU A 87 -6.05 4.00 8.09
N ARG A 88 -6.83 3.04 7.61
CA ARG A 88 -6.87 1.67 8.12
C ARG A 88 -6.51 0.69 7.01
N ALA A 89 -5.56 -0.21 7.27
CA ALA A 89 -5.30 -1.39 6.45
C ALA A 89 -5.82 -2.65 7.16
N THR A 90 -6.46 -3.52 6.40
CA THR A 90 -6.96 -4.82 6.84
C THR A 90 -6.27 -5.90 6.03
N LEU A 91 -5.52 -6.78 6.70
CA LEU A 91 -4.79 -7.87 6.09
C LEU A 91 -5.35 -9.20 6.61
N THR A 92 -5.84 -10.04 5.70
CA THR A 92 -6.46 -11.32 6.04
C THR A 92 -5.70 -12.47 5.41
N SER A 93 -5.32 -13.45 6.23
CA SER A 93 -4.78 -14.71 5.73
C SER A 93 -5.92 -15.62 5.29
N LEU A 94 -5.96 -15.94 4.00
CA LEU A 94 -6.93 -16.87 3.41
C LEU A 94 -6.52 -18.35 3.57
N LEU A 95 -5.33 -18.62 4.13
CA LEU A 95 -4.92 -19.97 4.52
C LEU A 95 -5.83 -20.48 5.63
N LYS A 96 -6.31 -21.69 5.50
CA LYS A 96 -7.02 -22.36 6.60
C LYS A 96 -6.02 -22.88 7.64
N PRO A 97 -6.41 -22.95 8.92
CA PRO A 97 -5.59 -23.62 9.92
C PRO A 97 -5.21 -25.04 9.47
N GLY A 98 -3.91 -25.39 9.54
CA GLY A 98 -3.37 -26.68 9.08
C GLY A 98 -3.13 -26.78 7.57
N GLU A 99 -3.70 -25.91 6.73
CA GLU A 99 -3.49 -25.95 5.27
C GLU A 99 -2.02 -25.73 4.88
N ALA A 100 -1.30 -24.91 5.65
CA ALA A 100 0.11 -24.66 5.44
C ALA A 100 0.97 -25.93 5.43
N ASP A 101 0.58 -26.97 6.20
CA ASP A 101 1.31 -28.23 6.27
C ASP A 101 1.23 -29.03 4.96
N THR A 102 0.15 -28.83 4.20
CA THR A 102 -0.10 -29.51 2.92
C THR A 102 0.50 -28.77 1.73
N LEU A 103 0.93 -27.51 1.90
CA LEU A 103 1.50 -26.73 0.81
C LEU A 103 2.91 -27.23 0.44
N PRO A 104 3.27 -27.19 -0.85
CA PRO A 104 4.62 -27.49 -1.31
C PRO A 104 5.66 -26.60 -0.62
N GLU A 105 6.87 -27.14 -0.38
CA GLU A 105 7.93 -26.43 0.34
C GLU A 105 8.31 -25.10 -0.34
N TYR A 106 8.33 -25.03 -1.67
CA TYR A 106 8.63 -23.81 -2.41
C TYR A 106 7.57 -22.70 -2.23
N VAL A 107 6.35 -23.07 -1.86
CA VAL A 107 5.28 -22.12 -1.51
C VAL A 107 5.50 -21.57 -0.09
N LYS A 108 5.86 -22.44 0.82
CA LYS A 108 6.06 -22.09 2.23
C LYS A 108 7.34 -21.30 2.49
N TRP A 109 8.38 -21.54 1.80
CA TRP A 109 9.75 -21.05 1.97
C TRP A 109 9.93 -20.05 3.13
N GLY A 110 10.43 -20.51 4.26
CA GLY A 110 10.62 -19.70 5.47
C GLY A 110 9.37 -19.43 6.31
N ASN A 111 8.16 -19.84 5.87
CA ASN A 111 6.89 -19.68 6.59
C ASN A 111 6.29 -21.05 7.00
N ARG A 112 7.10 -21.91 7.62
CA ARG A 112 6.71 -23.28 8.01
C ARG A 112 5.65 -23.32 9.11
N ASP A 113 5.49 -22.25 9.88
CA ASP A 113 4.49 -22.12 10.94
C ASP A 113 3.12 -21.65 10.42
N GLY A 114 2.92 -21.59 9.11
CA GLY A 114 1.66 -21.20 8.48
C GLY A 114 1.32 -19.70 8.60
N LYS A 115 2.23 -18.89 9.12
CA LYS A 115 2.02 -17.44 9.24
C LYS A 115 2.52 -16.72 8.00
N ILE A 116 1.72 -15.84 7.45
CA ILE A 116 2.18 -14.90 6.43
C ILE A 116 2.96 -13.79 7.13
N ARG A 117 4.18 -13.51 6.66
CA ARG A 117 5.04 -12.45 7.17
C ARG A 117 5.23 -11.39 6.11
N VAL A 118 4.82 -10.17 6.41
CA VAL A 118 4.82 -9.08 5.46
C VAL A 118 5.29 -7.78 6.12
N ASN A 119 6.16 -7.05 5.44
CA ASN A 119 6.43 -5.67 5.77
C ASN A 119 5.29 -4.81 5.22
N VAL A 120 4.70 -4.01 6.08
CA VAL A 120 3.66 -3.05 5.73
C VAL A 120 4.27 -1.66 5.81
N LEU A 121 4.19 -0.93 4.70
CA LEU A 121 4.70 0.42 4.56
C LEU A 121 3.51 1.35 4.32
N ALA A 122 3.23 2.24 5.27
CA ALA A 122 2.20 3.26 5.12
C ALA A 122 2.87 4.61 4.83
N TYR A 123 2.62 5.16 3.65
CA TYR A 123 3.16 6.44 3.19
C TYR A 123 2.17 7.56 3.41
N ALA A 124 2.67 8.67 3.94
CA ALA A 124 1.92 9.91 4.01
C ALA A 124 1.82 10.58 2.64
N PRO A 125 0.80 11.44 2.42
CA PRO A 125 0.74 12.34 1.29
C PRO A 125 1.93 13.31 1.24
N THR A 126 2.17 13.91 0.07
CA THR A 126 3.20 14.94 -0.14
C THR A 126 3.07 16.06 0.90
N GLY A 127 4.20 16.41 1.52
CA GLY A 127 4.27 17.45 2.57
C GLY A 127 3.58 17.10 3.89
N GLY A 128 3.10 15.85 4.02
CA GLY A 128 2.41 15.36 5.20
C GLY A 128 3.29 14.48 6.10
N ALA A 129 2.66 13.93 7.13
CA ALA A 129 3.31 13.06 8.12
C ALA A 129 2.46 11.81 8.40
N VAL A 130 3.10 10.73 8.87
CA VAL A 130 2.44 9.50 9.28
C VAL A 130 2.71 9.21 10.76
N THR A 131 1.65 8.95 11.51
CA THR A 131 1.72 8.55 12.92
C THR A 131 0.97 7.22 13.10
N PRO A 132 1.65 6.14 13.51
CA PRO A 132 0.98 4.89 13.84
C PRO A 132 0.05 5.03 15.03
N LEU A 133 -1.16 4.47 14.94
CA LEU A 133 -2.16 4.48 16.03
C LEU A 133 -2.40 3.08 16.62
N SER A 134 -1.91 2.01 15.97
CA SER A 134 -2.07 0.65 16.46
C SER A 134 -1.25 0.44 17.74
N THR A 135 -1.88 -0.12 18.78
CA THR A 135 -1.24 -0.33 20.11
C THR A 135 -0.07 -1.31 20.06
N ASP A 136 -0.12 -2.27 19.15
CA ASP A 136 0.93 -3.30 18.94
C ASP A 136 1.90 -2.92 17.82
N TRP A 137 2.08 -1.62 17.60
CA TRP A 137 3.03 -1.16 16.59
C TRP A 137 4.48 -1.36 17.06
N HIS A 138 5.25 -2.06 16.25
CA HIS A 138 6.67 -2.35 16.48
C HIS A 138 7.48 -2.10 15.20
N GLY A 139 7.60 -0.85 14.82
CA GLY A 139 8.26 -0.46 13.60
C GLY A 139 9.08 0.81 13.76
N PHE A 140 9.25 1.51 12.66
CA PHE A 140 9.90 2.82 12.64
C PHE A 140 9.20 3.72 11.64
N VAL A 141 9.38 5.03 11.83
CA VAL A 141 8.97 6.07 10.88
C VAL A 141 10.25 6.69 10.32
N THR A 142 10.30 6.85 9.01
CA THR A 142 11.44 7.44 8.30
C THR A 142 10.95 8.21 7.08
N GLU A 143 11.86 8.68 6.24
CA GLU A 143 11.58 9.31 4.95
C GLU A 143 12.14 8.45 3.82
N HIS A 144 11.40 8.36 2.74
CA HIS A 144 11.79 7.70 1.50
C HIS A 144 11.21 8.46 0.31
N ASP A 145 12.06 8.88 -0.63
CA ASP A 145 11.70 9.68 -1.80
C ASP A 145 10.87 10.94 -1.47
N GLY A 146 11.25 11.64 -0.38
CA GLY A 146 10.58 12.86 0.07
C GLY A 146 9.23 12.65 0.75
N LEU A 147 8.81 11.42 0.99
CA LEU A 147 7.58 11.08 1.70
C LEU A 147 7.88 10.41 3.04
N GLN A 148 7.14 10.78 4.08
CA GLN A 148 7.19 10.04 5.33
C GLN A 148 6.56 8.66 5.18
N VAL A 149 7.21 7.65 5.76
CA VAL A 149 6.76 6.26 5.74
C VAL A 149 6.86 5.64 7.13
N SER A 150 5.78 4.98 7.55
CA SER A 150 5.76 4.06 8.69
C SER A 150 5.95 2.65 8.18
N ALA A 151 6.94 1.93 8.69
CA ALA A 151 7.26 0.56 8.29
C ALA A 151 7.24 -0.37 9.49
N GLN A 152 6.56 -1.51 9.37
CA GLN A 152 6.59 -2.58 10.37
C GLN A 152 6.41 -3.94 9.73
N THR A 153 6.96 -4.98 10.37
CA THR A 153 6.71 -6.38 10.00
C THR A 153 5.50 -6.91 10.75
N VAL A 154 4.55 -7.48 10.00
CA VAL A 154 3.36 -8.11 10.56
C VAL A 154 3.39 -9.62 10.32
N LYS A 155 2.94 -10.39 11.31
CA LYS A 155 2.76 -11.84 11.23
C LYS A 155 1.28 -12.16 11.31
N ILE A 156 0.74 -12.75 10.26
CA ILE A 156 -0.70 -13.06 10.14
C ILE A 156 -0.87 -14.57 10.19
N PRO A 157 -1.41 -15.12 11.28
CA PRO A 157 -1.71 -16.56 11.38
C PRO A 157 -2.76 -16.99 10.35
N ALA A 158 -2.77 -18.28 10.01
CA ALA A 158 -3.74 -18.84 9.10
C ALA A 158 -5.18 -18.58 9.57
N GLY A 159 -6.03 -18.08 8.67
CA GLY A 159 -7.43 -17.73 8.93
C GLY A 159 -7.64 -16.49 9.79
N GLN A 160 -6.59 -15.75 10.12
CA GLN A 160 -6.70 -14.55 10.94
C GLN A 160 -6.64 -13.26 10.12
N THR A 161 -7.20 -12.20 10.71
CA THR A 161 -7.14 -10.83 10.19
C THR A 161 -6.37 -9.96 11.16
N VAL A 162 -5.50 -9.11 10.62
CA VAL A 162 -4.79 -8.05 11.35
C VAL A 162 -5.21 -6.71 10.79
N GLN A 163 -5.50 -5.75 11.66
CA GLN A 163 -5.80 -4.38 11.29
C GLN A 163 -4.71 -3.46 11.80
N LEU A 164 -4.28 -2.56 10.95
CA LEU A 164 -3.33 -1.50 11.26
C LEU A 164 -3.99 -0.15 10.99
N THR A 165 -3.71 0.82 11.84
CA THR A 165 -4.29 2.15 11.73
C THR A 165 -3.20 3.20 11.90
N TRP A 166 -3.27 4.22 11.06
CA TRP A 166 -2.39 5.39 11.09
C TRP A 166 -3.20 6.69 11.02
N GLN A 167 -2.70 7.70 11.65
CA GLN A 167 -3.06 9.07 11.36
C GLN A 167 -2.09 9.60 10.31
N LEU A 168 -2.63 10.17 9.23
CA LEU A 168 -1.85 10.86 8.21
C LEU A 168 -2.25 12.33 8.22
N THR A 169 -1.28 13.22 8.05
CA THR A 169 -1.56 14.61 7.68
C THR A 169 -1.25 14.83 6.21
N THR A 170 -1.84 15.83 5.60
CA THR A 170 -1.49 16.28 4.25
C THR A 170 -0.73 17.57 4.31
N GLY A 171 0.01 17.88 3.24
CA GLY A 171 0.48 19.24 2.99
C GLY A 171 -0.68 20.17 2.61
N PRO A 172 -0.43 21.48 2.54
CA PRO A 172 -1.41 22.44 2.01
C PRO A 172 -1.58 22.27 0.49
N GLY A 173 -2.69 22.80 -0.05
CA GLY A 173 -2.90 22.83 -1.51
C GLY A 173 -3.36 21.51 -2.13
N GLN A 174 -3.90 20.60 -1.35
CA GLN A 174 -4.45 19.31 -1.80
C GLN A 174 -5.97 19.26 -1.53
N PRO A 175 -6.79 20.01 -2.28
CA PRO A 175 -8.23 20.15 -1.99
C PRO A 175 -9.07 18.93 -2.42
N ALA A 176 -8.60 18.15 -3.39
CA ALA A 176 -9.39 17.06 -3.95
C ALA A 176 -9.52 15.87 -2.98
N THR A 177 -10.48 15.00 -3.26
CA THR A 177 -10.76 13.80 -2.46
C THR A 177 -9.50 12.92 -2.34
N PRO A 178 -9.10 12.52 -1.10
CA PRO A 178 -7.95 11.66 -0.89
C PRO A 178 -8.04 10.33 -1.63
N VAL A 179 -6.92 9.89 -2.19
CA VAL A 179 -6.79 8.61 -2.90
C VAL A 179 -6.00 7.63 -2.04
N VAL A 180 -6.47 6.39 -1.97
CA VAL A 180 -5.70 5.29 -1.34
C VAL A 180 -5.10 4.41 -2.42
N ARG A 181 -3.79 4.17 -2.35
CA ARG A 181 -3.08 3.20 -3.19
C ARG A 181 -2.62 2.03 -2.36
N VAL A 182 -2.87 0.83 -2.85
CA VAL A 182 -2.51 -0.43 -2.17
C VAL A 182 -1.75 -1.31 -3.14
N THR A 183 -0.75 -2.05 -2.64
CA THR A 183 -0.13 -3.12 -3.44
C THR A 183 -1.21 -4.07 -3.94
N PRO A 184 -1.34 -4.29 -5.26
CA PRO A 184 -2.36 -5.17 -5.80
C PRO A 184 -2.15 -6.60 -5.31
N GLY A 185 -3.17 -7.18 -4.70
CA GLY A 185 -3.19 -8.57 -4.27
C GLY A 185 -3.31 -9.54 -5.45
N ALA A 186 -2.91 -10.79 -5.27
CA ALA A 186 -3.02 -11.80 -6.32
C ALA A 186 -4.47 -12.15 -6.68
N ARG A 187 -5.41 -11.92 -5.76
CA ARG A 187 -6.83 -12.29 -5.87
C ARG A 187 -7.80 -11.11 -5.94
N ASN A 188 -7.35 -9.92 -5.57
CA ASN A 188 -8.18 -8.71 -5.67
C ASN A 188 -7.88 -8.02 -7.01
N PRO A 189 -8.83 -8.04 -7.97
CA PRO A 189 -8.69 -7.30 -9.21
C PRO A 189 -8.78 -5.79 -9.00
#